data_4907f3e31a16a5f7e5f5863013b26cfb
#
_entry.id   4907f3e31a16a5f7e5f5863013b26cfb
#
_cell.length_a   1.000
_cell.length_b   1.000
_cell.length_c   1.000
_cell.angle_alpha   90.00
_cell.angle_beta   90.00
_cell.angle_gamma   90.00
#
_symmetry.space_group_name_H-M   'P 1'
#
loop_
_entity.id
_entity.type
_entity.pdbx_description
1 polymer ?
#
loop_
_entity_poly.entity_id
_entity_poly.type
_entity_poly.pdbx_seq_one_letter_code
_entity_poly.pdbx_strand_id
1 'polypeptide(L)'
;VLVIAPSWVGDAILSEPLIASLRTAADGAVSIDVVAPPWCGPVYARVQGVDRILGAPAAHGEFALRERRRLGVTLRATRYARAYVLPNTWKSALVPWFARI
;
A
#
# COMPACT_ATOMS: atom_id res chain seq x y z
N VAL A 1 8.27 -4.87 -0.64
CA VAL A 1 7.84 -3.64 0.05
C VAL A 1 6.36 -3.41 -0.19
N LEU A 2 5.64 -3.14 0.86
CA LEU A 2 4.24 -2.78 0.80
C LEU A 2 4.08 -1.28 1.04
N VAL A 3 3.33 -0.60 0.20
CA VAL A 3 3.00 0.81 0.37
C VAL A 3 1.49 0.94 0.57
N ILE A 4 1.09 1.58 1.66
CA ILE A 4 -0.29 1.94 1.89
C ILE A 4 -0.50 3.35 1.35
N ALA A 5 -1.27 3.45 0.27
CA ALA A 5 -1.47 4.71 -0.43
C ALA A 5 -2.32 5.71 0.36
N PRO A 6 -2.10 7.01 0.17
CA PRO A 6 -3.00 8.03 0.72
C PRO A 6 -4.37 7.97 0.05
N SER A 7 -5.36 8.57 0.71
CA SER A 7 -6.75 8.55 0.24
C SER A 7 -7.07 9.60 -0.82
N TRP A 8 -6.16 10.54 -1.06
CA TRP A 8 -6.35 11.65 -1.99
C TRP A 8 -5.50 11.46 -3.24
N VAL A 9 -6.10 11.71 -4.42
CA VAL A 9 -5.40 11.56 -5.70
C VAL A 9 -4.16 12.45 -5.78
N GLY A 10 -4.26 13.71 -5.32
CA GLY A 10 -3.12 14.62 -5.30
C GLY A 10 -1.95 14.09 -4.46
N ASP A 11 -2.25 13.58 -3.27
CA ASP A 11 -1.23 13.00 -2.40
C ASP A 11 -0.66 11.71 -3.01
N ALA A 12 -1.47 10.93 -3.71
CA ALA A 12 -1.01 9.75 -4.42
C ALA A 12 0.00 10.10 -5.50
N ILE A 13 -0.25 11.15 -6.27
CA ILE A 13 0.70 11.66 -7.28
C ILE A 13 2.00 12.10 -6.62
N LEU A 14 1.91 12.81 -5.49
CA LEU A 14 3.10 13.28 -4.76
C LEU A 14 3.89 12.14 -4.11
N SER A 15 3.35 10.94 -4.02
CA SER A 15 4.07 9.77 -3.49
C SER A 15 4.98 9.09 -4.51
N GLU A 16 4.91 9.47 -5.78
CA GLU A 16 5.76 8.88 -6.83
C GLU A 16 7.26 8.96 -6.53
N PRO A 17 7.80 10.07 -6.00
CA PRO A 17 9.22 10.13 -5.63
C PRO A 17 9.64 9.09 -4.60
N LEU A 18 8.75 8.70 -3.68
CA LEU A 18 9.04 7.61 -2.74
C LEU A 18 9.25 6.30 -3.49
N ILE A 19 8.36 5.98 -4.43
CA ILE A 19 8.47 4.75 -5.23
C ILE A 19 9.80 4.74 -6.00
N ALA A 20 10.13 5.85 -6.64
CA ALA A 20 11.39 5.99 -7.37
C ALA A 20 12.61 5.82 -6.46
N SER A 21 12.58 6.42 -5.27
CA SER A 21 13.65 6.32 -4.29
C SER A 21 13.85 4.89 -3.79
N LEU A 22 12.76 4.16 -3.55
CA LEU A 22 12.83 2.77 -3.12
C LEU A 22 13.46 1.88 -4.19
N ARG A 23 13.11 2.12 -5.45
CA ARG A 23 13.70 1.40 -6.58
C ARG A 23 15.19 1.68 -6.71
N THR A 24 15.56 2.96 -6.65
CA THR A 24 16.96 3.38 -6.79
C THR A 24 17.81 2.80 -5.66
N ALA A 25 17.35 2.86 -4.42
CA ALA A 25 18.07 2.35 -3.26
C ALA A 25 18.35 0.84 -3.34
N ALA A 26 17.50 0.10 -4.04
CA ALA A 26 17.63 -1.36 -4.17
C ALA A 26 18.17 -1.79 -5.55
N ASP A 27 18.69 -0.87 -6.37
CA ASP A 27 19.17 -1.12 -7.73
C ASP A 27 18.13 -1.85 -8.60
N GLY A 28 16.84 -1.52 -8.41
CA GLY A 28 15.75 -2.16 -9.14
C GLY A 28 15.36 -3.56 -8.65
N ALA A 29 16.05 -4.09 -7.64
CA ALA A 29 15.82 -5.45 -7.15
C ALA A 29 14.71 -5.55 -6.09
N VAL A 30 13.89 -4.50 -5.91
CA VAL A 30 12.80 -4.47 -4.96
C VAL A 30 11.46 -4.69 -5.66
N SER A 31 10.60 -5.49 -5.03
CA SER A 31 9.20 -5.62 -5.43
C SER A 31 8.36 -4.65 -4.61
N ILE A 32 7.55 -3.83 -5.28
CA ILE A 32 6.73 -2.82 -4.64
C ILE A 32 5.26 -3.06 -4.98
N ASP A 33 4.48 -3.38 -3.95
CA ASP A 33 3.04 -3.54 -4.07
C ASP A 33 2.36 -2.38 -3.33
N VAL A 34 1.30 -1.84 -3.90
CA VAL A 34 0.57 -0.71 -3.35
C VAL A 34 -0.86 -1.12 -3.00
N VAL A 35 -1.28 -0.83 -1.78
CA VAL A 35 -2.68 -0.93 -1.38
C VAL A 35 -3.30 0.45 -1.53
N ALA A 36 -4.25 0.58 -2.44
CA ALA A 36 -4.83 1.88 -2.80
C ALA A 36 -6.35 1.81 -2.88
N PRO A 37 -7.06 2.90 -2.49
CA PRO A 37 -8.49 2.98 -2.76
C PRO A 37 -8.76 2.99 -4.27
N PRO A 38 -9.97 2.60 -4.72
CA PRO A 38 -10.26 2.45 -6.14
C PRO A 38 -9.97 3.70 -6.99
N TRP A 39 -10.18 4.89 -6.43
CA TRP A 39 -9.95 6.15 -7.15
C TRP A 39 -8.48 6.53 -7.25
N CYS A 40 -7.60 5.93 -6.45
CA CYS A 40 -6.15 6.13 -6.54
C CYS A 40 -5.46 5.03 -7.35
N GLY A 41 -6.09 3.87 -7.53
CA GLY A 41 -5.52 2.76 -8.30
C GLY A 41 -4.99 3.17 -9.67
N PRO A 42 -5.77 3.91 -10.50
CA PRO A 42 -5.31 4.35 -11.81
C PRO A 42 -4.06 5.23 -11.77
N VAL A 43 -3.84 6.00 -10.70
CA VAL A 43 -2.62 6.78 -10.53
C VAL A 43 -1.41 5.85 -10.45
N TYR A 44 -1.48 4.85 -9.57
CA TYR A 44 -0.38 3.92 -9.38
C TYR A 44 -0.15 2.98 -10.57
N ALA A 45 -1.19 2.73 -11.37
CA ALA A 45 -1.05 1.97 -12.61
C ALA A 45 -0.11 2.65 -13.62
N ARG A 46 0.06 3.96 -13.50
CA ARG A 46 0.95 4.76 -14.36
C ARG A 46 2.30 5.03 -13.72
N VAL A 47 2.48 4.69 -12.46
CA VAL A 47 3.75 4.91 -11.75
C VAL A 47 4.70 3.76 -12.09
N GLN A 48 5.84 4.12 -12.64
CA GLN A 48 6.87 3.16 -12.96
C GLN A 48 7.48 2.59 -11.68
N GLY A 49 7.57 1.28 -11.59
CA GLY A 49 8.17 0.62 -10.43
C GLY A 49 7.16 -0.05 -9.50
N VAL A 50 5.86 0.16 -9.67
CA VAL A 50 4.81 -0.55 -8.92
C VAL A 50 4.56 -1.89 -9.60
N ASP A 51 4.66 -2.98 -8.84
CA ASP A 51 4.47 -4.33 -9.37
C ASP A 51 3.02 -4.78 -9.31
N ARG A 52 2.34 -4.55 -8.17
CA ARG A 52 0.92 -4.89 -8.02
C ARG A 52 0.17 -3.76 -7.33
N ILE A 53 -1.09 -3.60 -7.69
CA ILE A 53 -2.00 -2.68 -7.05
C ILE A 53 -3.12 -3.49 -6.43
N LEU A 54 -3.28 -3.36 -5.11
CA LEU A 54 -4.28 -4.08 -4.33
C LEU A 54 -5.35 -3.11 -3.85
N GLY A 55 -6.61 -3.53 -3.92
CA GLY A 55 -7.72 -2.69 -3.47
C GLY A 55 -7.72 -2.50 -1.96
N ALA A 56 -7.76 -1.25 -1.51
CA ALA A 56 -7.92 -0.96 -0.09
C ALA A 56 -9.35 -1.23 0.35
N PRO A 57 -9.55 -1.71 1.59
CA PRO A 57 -10.90 -1.87 2.14
C PRO A 57 -11.62 -0.52 2.21
N ALA A 58 -12.80 -0.44 1.62
CA ALA A 58 -13.60 0.79 1.56
C ALA A 58 -14.68 0.88 2.65
N ALA A 59 -14.85 -0.15 3.46
CA ALA A 59 -15.89 -0.21 4.46
C ALA A 59 -15.55 0.64 5.69
N HIS A 60 -16.59 1.02 6.44
CA HIS A 60 -16.47 1.79 7.67
C HIS A 60 -16.77 0.94 8.90
N GLY A 61 -16.24 1.34 10.07
CA GLY A 61 -16.50 0.68 11.35
C GLY A 61 -15.94 -0.74 11.42
N GLU A 62 -16.73 -1.67 11.96
CA GLU A 62 -16.31 -3.06 12.15
C GLU A 62 -16.00 -3.78 10.84
N PHE A 63 -16.70 -3.44 9.77
CA PHE A 63 -16.44 -4.01 8.45
C PHE A 63 -15.05 -3.64 7.95
N ALA A 64 -14.64 -2.40 8.19
CA ALA A 64 -13.30 -1.96 7.81
C ALA A 64 -12.22 -2.76 8.56
N LEU A 65 -12.42 -3.06 9.83
CA LEU A 65 -11.50 -3.87 10.61
C LEU A 65 -11.40 -5.30 10.07
N ARG A 66 -12.54 -5.93 9.77
CA ARG A 66 -12.56 -7.29 9.21
C ARG A 66 -11.88 -7.35 7.86
N GLU A 67 -12.18 -6.41 6.99
CA GLU A 67 -11.58 -6.35 5.64
C GLU A 67 -10.08 -6.08 5.72
N ARG A 68 -9.63 -5.20 6.59
CA ARG A 68 -8.21 -4.94 6.81
C ARG A 68 -7.48 -6.15 7.34
N ARG A 69 -8.08 -6.86 8.28
CA ARG A 69 -7.52 -8.09 8.80
C ARG A 69 -7.41 -9.15 7.71
N ARG A 70 -8.48 -9.34 6.93
CA ARG A 70 -8.51 -10.31 5.83
C ARG A 70 -7.42 -10.01 4.81
N LEU A 71 -7.31 -8.75 4.40
CA LEU A 71 -6.27 -8.32 3.46
C LEU A 71 -4.88 -8.57 4.06
N GLY A 72 -4.63 -8.16 5.28
CA GLY A 72 -3.35 -8.35 5.95
C GLY A 72 -2.96 -9.82 6.05
N VAL A 73 -3.89 -10.68 6.45
CA VAL A 73 -3.66 -12.13 6.53
C VAL A 73 -3.32 -12.72 5.16
N THR A 74 -4.02 -12.28 4.11
CA THR A 74 -3.72 -12.71 2.74
C THR A 74 -2.31 -12.28 2.33
N LEU A 75 -1.88 -11.11 2.72
CA LEU A 75 -0.57 -10.57 2.36
C LEU A 75 0.59 -11.21 3.13
N ARG A 76 0.33 -11.96 4.19
CA ARG A 76 1.39 -12.68 4.92
C ARG A 76 2.19 -13.62 4.02
N ALA A 77 1.54 -14.20 3.03
CA ALA A 77 2.18 -15.14 2.11
C ALA A 77 3.30 -14.50 1.26
N THR A 78 3.21 -13.19 1.03
CA THR A 78 4.22 -12.46 0.25
C THR A 78 5.48 -12.14 1.08
N ARG A 79 5.38 -12.13 2.40
CA ARG A 79 6.51 -11.89 3.33
C ARG A 79 7.22 -10.56 3.05
N TYR A 80 6.46 -9.47 3.08
CA TYR A 80 7.04 -8.13 2.92
C TYR A 80 8.03 -7.82 4.03
N ALA A 81 9.19 -7.30 3.67
CA ALA A 81 10.22 -6.91 4.64
C ALA A 81 9.89 -5.55 5.29
N ARG A 82 9.21 -4.67 4.57
CA ARG A 82 8.88 -3.32 5.03
C ARG A 82 7.53 -2.88 4.50
N ALA A 83 6.89 -1.99 5.26
CA ALA A 83 5.69 -1.29 4.83
C ALA A 83 5.85 0.21 5.08
N TYR A 84 5.37 1.00 4.13
CA TYR A 84 5.32 2.46 4.24
C TYR A 84 3.85 2.87 4.28
N VAL A 85 3.44 3.49 5.37
CA VAL A 85 2.06 3.90 5.60
C VAL A 85 1.97 5.41 5.40
N LEU A 86 1.40 5.83 4.27
CA LEU A 86 1.36 7.23 3.89
C LEU A 86 0.18 8.02 4.49
N PRO A 87 -1.01 7.42 4.72
CA PRO A 87 -2.09 8.14 5.39
C PRO A 87 -1.77 8.45 6.85
N ASN A 88 -2.35 9.53 7.37
CA ASN A 88 -2.12 10.00 8.74
C ASN A 88 -2.99 9.34 9.80
N THR A 89 -3.62 8.22 9.51
CA THR A 89 -4.50 7.52 10.45
C THR A 89 -3.87 6.21 10.91
N TRP A 90 -4.00 5.91 12.21
CA TRP A 90 -3.53 4.65 12.77
C TRP A 90 -4.21 3.43 12.14
N LYS A 91 -5.46 3.59 11.66
CA LYS A 91 -6.20 2.53 10.98
C LYS A 91 -5.49 2.04 9.73
N SER A 92 -4.78 2.92 9.05
CA SER A 92 -4.02 2.57 7.85
C SER A 92 -2.85 1.64 8.12
N ALA A 93 -2.36 1.61 9.35
CA ALA A 93 -1.29 0.70 9.78
C ALA A 93 -1.80 -0.71 10.11
N LEU A 94 -3.11 -0.91 10.18
CA LEU A 94 -3.67 -2.22 10.53
C LEU A 94 -3.39 -3.29 9.48
N VAL A 95 -3.42 -2.94 8.20
CA VAL A 95 -3.14 -3.91 7.13
C VAL A 95 -1.71 -4.46 7.25
N PRO A 96 -0.65 -3.63 7.30
CA PRO A 96 0.69 -4.16 7.50
C PRO A 96 0.86 -4.85 8.86
N TRP A 97 0.18 -4.38 9.90
CA TRP A 97 0.23 -5.03 11.20
C TRP A 97 -0.34 -6.47 11.13
N PHE A 98 -1.50 -6.65 10.50
CA PHE A 98 -2.09 -7.98 10.30
C PHE A 98 -1.27 -8.83 9.33
N ALA A 99 -0.53 -8.21 8.42
CA ALA A 99 0.39 -8.90 7.52
C ALA A 99 1.71 -9.30 8.20
N ARG A 100 1.90 -8.93 9.45
CA ARG A 100 3.11 -9.20 10.25
C ARG A 100 4.38 -8.62 9.63
N ILE A 101 4.23 -7.40 9.16
CA ILE A 101 5.37 -6.65 8.62
C ILE A 101 6.06 -5.87 9.73
#